data_1274d47148c3f1239abd755358aeac1c
#
_entry.id   1274d47148c3f1239abd755358aeac1c
#
_cell.length_a   1.000
_cell.length_b   1.000
_cell.length_c   1.000
_cell.angle_alpha   90.00
_cell.angle_beta   90.00
_cell.angle_gamma   90.00
#
_symmetry.space_group_name_H-M   'P 1'
#
loop_
_entity.id
_entity.type
_entity.pdbx_description
1 polymer ?
#
loop_
_entity_poly.entity_id
_entity_poly.type
_entity_poly.pdbx_seq_one_letter_code
_entity_poly.pdbx_strand_id
1 'polypeptide(L)'
;LLGALLFDSGETAEATRLKRTARRRYTRRKNRLRYLQEIFTEEMNKVDENFFQRLDDSFLVEEDKQGSKYPIFGTLKEEKEYHKKFKTIYHLREELANSKEKADLRLVYLALAHMIKFRGHFLYEGDLKAENTDVQALFKDFVEVYDKTVEESHLSEMTVDALSILTEKVSKSRRLENLVECYPTEK
;
A
#
# COMPACT_ATOMS: atom_id res chain seq x y z
N LEU A 1 -42.67 35.25 3.32
CA LEU A 1 -41.59 34.55 2.59
C LEU A 1 -40.59 34.07 3.61
N LEU A 2 -40.51 32.73 3.79
CA LEU A 2 -39.42 32.11 4.51
C LEU A 2 -38.17 32.21 3.63
N GLY A 3 -37.05 32.72 4.16
CA GLY A 3 -35.83 32.88 3.44
C GLY A 3 -35.25 31.52 3.02
N ALA A 4 -34.53 31.49 1.91
CA ALA A 4 -33.75 30.33 1.50
C ALA A 4 -32.35 30.42 2.12
N LEU A 5 -31.89 29.32 2.73
CA LEU A 5 -30.53 29.17 3.21
C LEU A 5 -29.72 28.53 2.08
N LEU A 6 -28.75 29.29 1.55
CA LEU A 6 -27.81 28.77 0.57
C LEU A 6 -26.61 28.20 1.33
N PHE A 7 -26.31 26.94 1.07
CA PHE A 7 -25.09 26.29 1.54
C PHE A 7 -24.00 26.44 0.48
N ASP A 8 -22.75 26.47 0.93
CA ASP A 8 -21.62 26.41 0.03
C ASP A 8 -21.67 25.14 -0.85
N SER A 9 -21.14 25.21 -2.05
CA SER A 9 -21.11 24.05 -2.93
C SER A 9 -20.35 22.90 -2.25
N GLY A 10 -20.98 21.74 -2.16
CA GLY A 10 -20.37 20.56 -1.57
C GLY A 10 -19.15 20.09 -2.37
N GLU A 11 -18.17 19.49 -1.68
CA GLU A 11 -17.05 18.81 -2.34
C GLU A 11 -17.56 17.68 -3.24
N THR A 12 -16.89 17.48 -4.38
CA THR A 12 -17.21 16.40 -5.30
C THR A 12 -17.05 15.02 -4.63
N ALA A 13 -17.80 14.04 -5.07
CA ALA A 13 -17.67 12.66 -4.58
C ALA A 13 -16.25 12.11 -4.77
N GLU A 14 -15.50 12.63 -5.75
CA GLU A 14 -14.10 12.28 -6.01
C GLU A 14 -13.20 12.72 -4.85
N ALA A 15 -13.28 13.98 -4.40
CA ALA A 15 -12.48 14.49 -3.30
C ALA A 15 -12.70 13.66 -2.03
N THR A 16 -13.95 13.36 -1.69
CA THR A 16 -14.30 12.52 -0.55
C THR A 16 -13.76 11.09 -0.69
N ARG A 17 -13.78 10.53 -1.89
CA ARG A 17 -13.23 9.20 -2.19
C ARG A 17 -11.71 9.17 -2.00
N LEU A 18 -11.00 10.19 -2.51
CA LEU A 18 -9.56 10.33 -2.34
C LEU A 18 -9.17 10.45 -0.86
N LYS A 19 -9.87 11.28 -0.09
CA LYS A 19 -9.65 11.42 1.36
C LYS A 19 -9.86 10.08 2.10
N ARG A 20 -10.89 9.30 1.76
CA ARG A 20 -11.12 7.96 2.33
C ARG A 20 -10.01 6.98 1.98
N THR A 21 -9.55 7.00 0.72
CA THR A 21 -8.46 6.14 0.25
C THR A 21 -7.16 6.46 0.97
N ALA A 22 -6.84 7.75 1.12
CA ALA A 22 -5.67 8.21 1.86
C ALA A 22 -5.72 7.73 3.33
N ARG A 23 -6.84 7.96 4.05
CA ARG A 23 -7.01 7.47 5.43
C ARG A 23 -6.79 5.96 5.55
N ARG A 24 -7.38 5.15 4.65
CA ARG A 24 -7.19 3.70 4.66
C ARG A 24 -5.73 3.30 4.45
N ARG A 25 -5.00 4.00 3.57
CA ARG A 25 -3.55 3.77 3.35
C ARG A 25 -2.75 4.07 4.61
N TYR A 26 -3.02 5.21 5.27
CA TYR A 26 -2.34 5.58 6.51
C TYR A 26 -2.63 4.60 7.64
N THR A 27 -3.89 4.23 7.85
CA THR A 27 -4.28 3.25 8.87
C THR A 27 -3.61 1.90 8.65
N ARG A 28 -3.61 1.40 7.42
CA ARG A 28 -2.93 0.13 7.09
C ARG A 28 -1.42 0.20 7.33
N ARG A 29 -0.79 1.32 6.98
CA ARG A 29 0.64 1.54 7.24
C ARG A 29 0.93 1.56 8.73
N LYS A 30 0.15 2.33 9.50
CA LYS A 30 0.28 2.40 10.96
C LYS A 30 0.13 1.02 11.61
N ASN A 31 -0.90 0.27 11.23
CA ASN A 31 -1.14 -1.07 11.78
C ASN A 31 0.02 -2.04 11.48
N ARG A 32 0.56 -2.02 10.27
CA ARG A 32 1.73 -2.87 9.93
C ARG A 32 2.96 -2.55 10.75
N LEU A 33 3.24 -1.27 10.97
CA LEU A 33 4.38 -0.86 11.80
C LEU A 33 4.14 -1.24 13.26
N ARG A 34 2.91 -1.11 13.76
CA ARG A 34 2.56 -1.57 15.11
C ARG A 34 2.76 -3.07 15.28
N TYR A 35 2.32 -3.89 14.33
CA TYR A 35 2.56 -5.34 14.38
C TYR A 35 4.06 -5.69 14.35
N LEU A 36 4.84 -4.97 13.53
CA LEU A 36 6.29 -5.16 13.55
C LEU A 36 6.87 -4.81 14.93
N GLN A 37 6.44 -3.71 15.52
CA GLN A 37 6.88 -3.29 16.85
C GLN A 37 6.50 -4.33 17.91
N GLU A 38 5.27 -4.85 17.89
CA GLU A 38 4.80 -5.91 18.79
C GLU A 38 5.69 -7.16 18.71
N ILE A 39 6.05 -7.60 17.49
CA ILE A 39 6.94 -8.74 17.27
C ILE A 39 8.35 -8.51 17.90
N PHE A 40 8.85 -7.28 17.78
CA PHE A 40 10.20 -6.95 18.25
C PHE A 40 10.27 -6.58 19.74
N THR A 41 9.15 -6.27 20.38
CA THR A 41 9.11 -5.67 21.73
C THR A 41 9.85 -6.49 22.76
N GLU A 42 9.63 -7.80 22.82
CA GLU A 42 10.23 -8.65 23.84
C GLU A 42 11.76 -8.69 23.75
N GLU A 43 12.29 -8.90 22.55
CA GLU A 43 13.74 -8.97 22.34
C GLU A 43 14.38 -7.59 22.35
N MET A 44 13.67 -6.56 21.90
CA MET A 44 14.16 -5.19 21.94
C MET A 44 14.32 -4.68 23.37
N ASN A 45 13.39 -4.99 24.26
CA ASN A 45 13.47 -4.61 25.67
C ASN A 45 14.70 -5.21 26.38
N LYS A 46 15.20 -6.36 25.91
CA LYS A 46 16.45 -6.95 26.42
C LYS A 46 17.69 -6.20 25.94
N VAL A 47 17.63 -5.54 24.80
CA VAL A 47 18.73 -4.80 24.18
C VAL A 47 18.68 -3.32 24.59
N ASP A 48 17.50 -2.73 24.51
CA ASP A 48 17.28 -1.30 24.71
C ASP A 48 15.79 -1.02 25.03
N GLU A 49 15.46 -1.00 26.31
CA GLU A 49 14.07 -0.85 26.80
C GLU A 49 13.37 0.41 26.28
N ASN A 50 14.11 1.51 26.13
CA ASN A 50 13.54 2.80 25.76
C ASN A 50 13.66 3.11 24.25
N PHE A 51 14.07 2.15 23.44
CA PHE A 51 14.29 2.39 22.00
C PHE A 51 13.02 2.84 21.28
N PHE A 52 11.91 2.17 21.49
CA PHE A 52 10.64 2.52 20.84
C PHE A 52 10.09 3.86 21.32
N GLN A 53 10.23 4.18 22.59
CA GLN A 53 9.84 5.48 23.12
C GLN A 53 10.66 6.60 22.47
N ARG A 54 11.98 6.47 22.40
CA ARG A 54 12.83 7.45 21.73
C ARG A 54 12.55 7.56 20.25
N LEU A 55 12.20 6.46 19.60
CA LEU A 55 11.80 6.48 18.19
C LEU A 55 10.53 7.29 17.99
N ASP A 56 9.52 7.12 18.83
CA ASP A 56 8.29 7.89 18.79
C ASP A 56 8.55 9.37 19.10
N ASP A 57 9.34 9.69 20.14
CA ASP A 57 9.73 11.05 20.50
C ASP A 57 10.51 11.75 19.39
N SER A 58 11.26 11.01 18.56
CA SER A 58 11.99 11.56 17.42
C SER A 58 11.09 12.18 16.36
N PHE A 59 9.81 11.76 16.30
CA PHE A 59 8.80 12.29 15.38
C PHE A 59 8.00 13.48 15.90
N LEU A 60 8.22 13.90 17.15
CA LEU A 60 7.61 15.11 17.68
C LEU A 60 8.00 16.33 16.84
N VAL A 61 7.10 17.28 16.69
CA VAL A 61 7.41 18.57 16.05
C VAL A 61 8.35 19.39 16.92
N GLU A 62 9.11 20.31 16.33
CA GLU A 62 10.14 21.07 17.05
C GLU A 62 9.59 21.87 18.25
N GLU A 63 8.33 22.33 18.15
CA GLU A 63 7.63 23.05 19.23
C GLU A 63 7.42 22.14 20.43
N ASP A 64 7.02 20.88 20.21
CA ASP A 64 6.80 19.90 21.29
C ASP A 64 8.13 19.39 21.88
N LYS A 65 9.20 19.41 21.11
CA LYS A 65 10.54 19.04 21.58
C LYS A 65 11.14 20.05 22.55
N GLN A 66 10.66 21.27 22.58
CA GLN A 66 11.14 22.33 23.49
C GLN A 66 12.67 22.50 23.48
N GLY A 67 13.29 22.38 22.31
CA GLY A 67 14.74 22.46 22.14
C GLY A 67 15.54 21.22 22.57
N SER A 68 14.87 20.16 23.04
CA SER A 68 15.49 18.88 23.40
C SER A 68 15.82 18.07 22.15
N LYS A 69 16.92 17.32 22.20
CA LYS A 69 17.29 16.37 21.15
C LYS A 69 16.93 14.97 21.63
N TYR A 70 16.23 14.24 20.81
CA TYR A 70 15.80 12.86 21.08
C TYR A 70 16.58 11.88 20.20
N PRO A 71 17.81 11.48 20.60
CA PRO A 71 18.60 10.54 19.83
C PRO A 71 17.99 9.14 19.90
N ILE A 72 17.78 8.51 18.75
CA ILE A 72 17.15 7.18 18.64
C ILE A 72 17.97 6.10 19.36
N PHE A 73 19.31 6.20 19.29
CA PHE A 73 20.22 5.23 19.89
C PHE A 73 20.62 5.52 21.35
N GLY A 74 19.94 6.45 22.00
CA GLY A 74 20.19 6.82 23.39
C GLY A 74 21.20 7.94 23.59
N THR A 75 22.26 8.01 22.80
CA THR A 75 23.27 9.08 22.87
C THR A 75 23.44 9.79 21.53
N LEU A 76 23.76 11.09 21.59
CA LEU A 76 24.09 11.88 20.39
C LEU A 76 25.35 11.38 19.67
N LYS A 77 26.24 10.70 20.40
CA LYS A 77 27.45 10.13 19.82
C LYS A 77 27.13 8.94 18.93
N GLU A 78 26.37 7.99 19.44
CA GLU A 78 25.91 6.82 18.67
C GLU A 78 25.12 7.25 17.44
N GLU A 79 24.26 8.25 17.56
CA GLU A 79 23.49 8.75 16.43
C GLU A 79 24.37 9.38 15.35
N LYS A 80 25.39 10.13 15.73
CA LYS A 80 26.36 10.68 14.78
C LYS A 80 27.19 9.57 14.11
N GLU A 81 27.58 8.53 14.84
CA GLU A 81 28.28 7.38 14.29
C GLU A 81 27.39 6.63 13.29
N TYR A 82 26.13 6.42 13.63
CA TYR A 82 25.14 5.83 12.72
C TYR A 82 25.03 6.64 11.42
N HIS A 83 24.81 7.95 11.49
CA HIS A 83 24.69 8.79 10.31
C HIS A 83 25.99 8.93 9.51
N LYS A 84 27.15 8.80 10.14
CA LYS A 84 28.43 8.75 9.45
C LYS A 84 28.58 7.45 8.66
N LYS A 85 28.15 6.32 9.25
CA LYS A 85 28.22 5.00 8.61
C LYS A 85 27.16 4.85 7.53
N PHE A 86 25.93 5.22 7.84
CA PHE A 86 24.78 5.06 6.97
C PHE A 86 24.20 6.42 6.56
N LYS A 87 24.62 6.93 5.41
CA LYS A 87 24.08 8.19 4.87
C LYS A 87 22.59 8.12 4.55
N THR A 88 22.09 6.94 4.21
CA THR A 88 20.68 6.67 3.95
C THR A 88 20.30 5.30 4.50
N ILE A 89 19.00 5.09 4.72
CA ILE A 89 18.47 3.79 5.14
C ILE A 89 18.73 2.68 4.11
N TYR A 90 18.98 3.01 2.86
CA TYR A 90 19.29 2.03 1.81
C TYR A 90 20.69 1.43 2.02
N HIS A 91 21.68 2.22 2.44
CA HIS A 91 23.01 1.71 2.81
C HIS A 91 22.93 0.74 4.00
N LEU A 92 22.10 1.07 5.01
CA LEU A 92 21.84 0.15 6.12
C LEU A 92 21.24 -1.18 5.63
N ARG A 93 20.26 -1.11 4.75
CA ARG A 93 19.59 -2.31 4.20
C ARG A 93 20.56 -3.15 3.37
N GLU A 94 21.41 -2.51 2.57
CA GLU A 94 22.43 -3.17 1.76
C GLU A 94 23.46 -3.88 2.66
N GLU A 95 23.98 -3.20 3.68
CA GLU A 95 24.91 -3.82 4.61
C GLU A 95 24.30 -5.02 5.34
N LEU A 96 23.06 -4.88 5.83
CA LEU A 96 22.37 -5.98 6.52
C LEU A 96 22.09 -7.17 5.59
N ALA A 97 21.80 -6.92 4.31
CA ALA A 97 21.56 -7.98 3.33
C ALA A 97 22.84 -8.75 2.97
N ASN A 98 23.98 -8.07 2.97
CA ASN A 98 25.26 -8.65 2.61
C ASN A 98 26.04 -9.23 3.81
N SER A 99 25.69 -8.79 5.03
CA SER A 99 26.35 -9.26 6.27
C SER A 99 25.96 -10.70 6.57
N LYS A 100 26.96 -11.50 6.96
CA LYS A 100 26.77 -12.84 7.51
C LYS A 100 26.82 -12.86 9.04
N GLU A 101 27.10 -11.74 9.66
CA GLU A 101 27.21 -11.58 11.09
C GLU A 101 25.88 -11.12 11.72
N LYS A 102 25.71 -11.43 13.01
CA LYS A 102 24.56 -10.99 13.77
C LYS A 102 24.61 -9.46 13.95
N ALA A 103 23.62 -8.78 13.41
CA ALA A 103 23.53 -7.33 13.47
C ALA A 103 22.80 -6.84 14.75
N ASP A 104 23.00 -5.57 15.10
CA ASP A 104 22.24 -4.92 16.16
C ASP A 104 20.73 -4.93 15.83
N LEU A 105 19.93 -5.38 16.79
CA LEU A 105 18.50 -5.54 16.64
C LEU A 105 17.78 -4.21 16.30
N ARG A 106 18.27 -3.10 16.82
CA ARG A 106 17.76 -1.74 16.53
C ARG A 106 17.90 -1.41 15.05
N LEU A 107 19.05 -1.74 14.45
CA LEU A 107 19.32 -1.53 13.02
C LEU A 107 18.44 -2.43 12.14
N VAL A 108 18.29 -3.69 12.53
CA VAL A 108 17.39 -4.63 11.84
C VAL A 108 15.96 -4.13 11.87
N TYR A 109 15.49 -3.66 13.02
CA TYR A 109 14.15 -3.07 13.14
C TYR A 109 13.97 -1.87 12.22
N LEU A 110 14.90 -0.91 12.21
CA LEU A 110 14.82 0.28 11.35
C LEU A 110 14.75 -0.09 9.85
N ALA A 111 15.56 -1.04 9.43
CA ALA A 111 15.56 -1.51 8.04
C ALA A 111 14.22 -2.16 7.66
N LEU A 112 13.70 -3.06 8.50
CA LEU A 112 12.41 -3.72 8.28
C LEU A 112 11.24 -2.75 8.36
N ALA A 113 11.26 -1.80 9.31
CA ALA A 113 10.24 -0.77 9.42
C ALA A 113 10.16 0.09 8.16
N HIS A 114 11.32 0.46 7.60
CA HIS A 114 11.37 1.18 6.32
C HIS A 114 10.81 0.35 5.18
N MET A 115 11.17 -0.92 5.06
CA MET A 115 10.64 -1.82 4.02
C MET A 115 9.12 -1.95 4.11
N ILE A 116 8.60 -2.19 5.32
CA ILE A 116 7.16 -2.35 5.57
C ILE A 116 6.39 -1.04 5.35
N LYS A 117 6.98 0.09 5.72
CA LYS A 117 6.39 1.42 5.52
C LYS A 117 6.19 1.76 4.05
N PHE A 118 7.15 1.41 3.22
CA PHE A 118 7.18 1.78 1.81
C PHE A 118 6.95 0.60 0.85
N ARG A 119 6.55 -0.56 1.36
CA ARG A 119 6.24 -1.70 0.52
C ARG A 119 5.09 -1.38 -0.45
N GLY A 120 5.20 -1.89 -1.65
CA GLY A 120 4.12 -1.93 -2.62
C GLY A 120 2.99 -2.90 -2.22
N HIS A 121 2.10 -3.16 -3.15
CA HIS A 121 1.04 -4.15 -3.01
C HIS A 121 1.62 -5.55 -3.28
N PHE A 122 1.81 -6.38 -2.25
CA PHE A 122 2.50 -7.67 -2.41
C PHE A 122 1.56 -8.89 -2.50
N LEU A 123 0.32 -8.69 -2.81
CA LEU A 123 -0.57 -9.78 -3.18
C LEU A 123 -0.43 -10.17 -4.67
N TYR A 124 0.47 -9.51 -5.37
CA TYR A 124 0.73 -9.77 -6.77
C TYR A 124 2.12 -10.40 -6.90
N GLU A 125 2.15 -11.68 -7.19
CA GLU A 125 3.35 -12.43 -7.56
C GLU A 125 3.47 -12.41 -9.08
N GLY A 126 3.99 -11.34 -9.66
CA GLY A 126 4.15 -11.23 -11.08
C GLY A 126 4.86 -9.95 -11.49
N ASP A 127 5.24 -9.88 -12.74
CA ASP A 127 5.86 -8.71 -13.33
C ASP A 127 4.86 -7.54 -13.34
N LEU A 128 5.14 -6.49 -12.54
CA LEU A 128 4.32 -5.27 -12.47
C LEU A 128 4.50 -4.35 -13.69
N LYS A 129 4.95 -4.88 -14.81
CA LYS A 129 5.02 -4.11 -16.04
C LYS A 129 3.59 -3.84 -16.51
N ALA A 130 3.14 -2.62 -16.28
CA ALA A 130 1.83 -2.12 -16.71
C ALA A 130 1.61 -2.24 -18.24
N GLU A 131 2.65 -2.52 -18.99
CA GLU A 131 2.66 -2.59 -20.44
C GLU A 131 2.05 -3.88 -21.00
N ASN A 132 1.85 -4.92 -20.18
CA ASN A 132 1.48 -6.25 -20.69
C ASN A 132 0.18 -6.82 -20.09
N THR A 133 -0.69 -6.00 -19.55
CA THR A 133 -2.02 -6.50 -19.16
C THR A 133 -2.92 -6.50 -20.40
N ASP A 134 -2.84 -7.52 -21.20
CA ASP A 134 -3.80 -7.74 -22.28
C ASP A 134 -5.15 -8.14 -21.65
N VAL A 135 -6.03 -7.14 -21.56
CA VAL A 135 -7.37 -7.31 -20.98
C VAL A 135 -8.19 -8.31 -21.80
N GLN A 136 -7.95 -8.39 -23.12
CA GLN A 136 -8.65 -9.31 -24.00
C GLN A 136 -8.22 -10.76 -23.73
N ALA A 137 -6.93 -11.00 -23.55
CA ALA A 137 -6.41 -12.32 -23.20
C ALA A 137 -6.95 -12.80 -21.86
N LEU A 138 -6.87 -11.94 -20.82
CA LEU A 138 -7.42 -12.25 -19.50
C LEU A 138 -8.92 -12.52 -19.50
N PHE A 139 -9.67 -11.80 -20.34
CA PHE A 139 -11.10 -12.03 -20.46
C PHE A 139 -11.41 -13.36 -21.15
N LYS A 140 -10.67 -13.74 -22.19
CA LYS A 140 -10.79 -15.07 -22.82
C LYS A 140 -10.50 -16.19 -21.83
N ASP A 141 -9.38 -16.09 -21.10
CA ASP A 141 -9.01 -17.08 -20.07
C ASP A 141 -10.12 -17.21 -19.01
N PHE A 142 -10.68 -16.08 -18.59
CA PHE A 142 -11.80 -16.07 -17.64
C PHE A 142 -13.03 -16.80 -18.19
N VAL A 143 -13.43 -16.51 -19.43
CA VAL A 143 -14.59 -17.12 -20.07
C VAL A 143 -14.41 -18.63 -20.25
N GLU A 144 -13.19 -19.05 -20.67
CA GLU A 144 -12.88 -20.48 -20.79
C GLU A 144 -12.95 -21.23 -19.46
N VAL A 145 -12.46 -20.63 -18.38
CA VAL A 145 -12.53 -21.21 -17.04
C VAL A 145 -13.97 -21.25 -16.56
N TYR A 146 -14.75 -20.21 -16.84
CA TYR A 146 -16.15 -20.14 -16.47
C TYR A 146 -16.97 -21.22 -17.17
N ASP A 147 -16.82 -21.37 -18.49
CA ASP A 147 -17.51 -22.38 -19.27
C ASP A 147 -17.17 -23.84 -18.87
N LYS A 148 -15.94 -24.05 -18.39
CA LYS A 148 -15.52 -25.35 -17.82
C LYS A 148 -16.10 -25.62 -16.44
N THR A 149 -16.50 -24.58 -15.72
CA THR A 149 -16.96 -24.70 -14.32
C THR A 149 -18.49 -24.77 -14.24
N VAL A 150 -19.19 -24.14 -15.18
CA VAL A 150 -20.65 -24.06 -15.23
C VAL A 150 -21.14 -24.89 -16.41
N GLU A 151 -21.80 -26.03 -16.14
CA GLU A 151 -22.14 -27.08 -17.10
C GLU A 151 -23.05 -26.63 -18.28
N GLU A 152 -23.75 -25.52 -18.19
CA GLU A 152 -24.63 -25.00 -19.24
C GLU A 152 -24.20 -23.63 -19.77
N SER A 153 -22.96 -23.24 -19.56
CA SER A 153 -22.46 -21.95 -20.00
C SER A 153 -21.82 -22.03 -21.38
N HIS A 154 -22.18 -21.09 -22.24
CA HIS A 154 -21.68 -20.92 -23.60
C HIS A 154 -21.15 -19.49 -23.82
N LEU A 155 -20.58 -18.88 -22.80
CA LEU A 155 -20.07 -17.51 -22.87
C LEU A 155 -18.95 -17.34 -23.90
N SER A 156 -18.15 -18.38 -24.14
CA SER A 156 -17.10 -18.39 -25.15
C SER A 156 -17.59 -18.14 -26.56
N GLU A 157 -18.81 -18.55 -26.90
CA GLU A 157 -19.41 -18.34 -28.23
C GLU A 157 -19.73 -16.87 -28.50
N MET A 158 -20.01 -16.08 -27.45
CA MET A 158 -20.38 -14.66 -27.54
C MET A 158 -19.17 -13.73 -27.33
N THR A 159 -18.00 -14.28 -27.06
CA THR A 159 -16.81 -13.52 -26.61
C THR A 159 -16.25 -12.58 -27.68
N VAL A 160 -16.47 -12.85 -28.96
CA VAL A 160 -15.88 -12.05 -30.06
C VAL A 160 -16.37 -10.60 -30.02
N ASP A 161 -17.67 -10.37 -29.83
CA ASP A 161 -18.24 -9.01 -29.77
C ASP A 161 -17.86 -8.32 -28.44
N ALA A 162 -17.87 -9.05 -27.33
CA ALA A 162 -17.49 -8.55 -26.03
C ALA A 162 -16.02 -8.06 -25.97
N LEU A 163 -15.10 -8.71 -26.68
CA LEU A 163 -13.70 -8.31 -26.75
C LEU A 163 -13.49 -6.93 -27.39
N SER A 164 -14.29 -6.57 -28.39
CA SER A 164 -14.21 -5.25 -29.03
C SER A 164 -14.65 -4.15 -28.06
N ILE A 165 -15.67 -4.40 -27.26
CA ILE A 165 -16.22 -3.47 -26.26
C ILE A 165 -15.21 -3.18 -25.13
N LEU A 166 -14.41 -4.16 -24.74
CA LEU A 166 -13.40 -3.99 -23.68
C LEU A 166 -12.33 -2.95 -24.04
N THR A 167 -12.04 -2.77 -25.31
CA THR A 167 -11.02 -1.83 -25.81
C THR A 167 -11.58 -0.47 -26.22
N GLU A 168 -12.89 -0.31 -26.24
CA GLU A 168 -13.53 0.98 -26.58
C GLU A 168 -13.15 2.10 -25.60
N LYS A 169 -12.94 3.30 -26.14
CA LYS A 169 -12.65 4.52 -25.36
C LYS A 169 -13.93 5.18 -24.84
N VAL A 170 -14.68 4.46 -24.02
CA VAL A 170 -15.92 4.93 -23.39
C VAL A 170 -15.81 4.90 -21.85
N SER A 171 -16.77 5.51 -21.16
CA SER A 171 -16.84 5.46 -19.70
C SER A 171 -17.04 4.03 -19.20
N LYS A 172 -16.62 3.75 -17.96
CA LYS A 172 -16.78 2.41 -17.35
C LYS A 172 -18.25 1.97 -17.29
N SER A 173 -19.16 2.90 -17.00
CA SER A 173 -20.59 2.60 -16.94
C SER A 173 -21.12 2.22 -18.32
N ARG A 174 -20.78 2.97 -19.35
CA ARG A 174 -21.20 2.68 -20.72
C ARG A 174 -20.62 1.38 -21.25
N ARG A 175 -19.37 1.08 -20.92
CA ARG A 175 -18.73 -0.20 -21.26
C ARG A 175 -19.43 -1.37 -20.60
N LEU A 176 -19.85 -1.23 -19.34
CA LEU A 176 -20.60 -2.27 -18.64
C LEU A 176 -21.98 -2.50 -19.28
N GLU A 177 -22.69 -1.42 -19.63
CA GLU A 177 -23.97 -1.51 -20.33
C GLU A 177 -23.82 -2.28 -21.65
N ASN A 178 -22.83 -1.89 -22.48
CA ASN A 178 -22.56 -2.55 -23.76
C ASN A 178 -22.19 -4.04 -23.56
N LEU A 179 -21.42 -4.39 -22.51
CA LEU A 179 -21.10 -5.78 -22.21
C LEU A 179 -22.33 -6.59 -21.79
N VAL A 180 -23.21 -6.01 -20.99
CA VAL A 180 -24.46 -6.68 -20.55
C VAL A 180 -25.40 -6.93 -21.76
N GLU A 181 -25.40 -6.02 -22.72
CA GLU A 181 -26.16 -6.20 -23.97
C GLU A 181 -25.63 -7.38 -24.80
N CYS A 182 -24.33 -7.68 -24.75
CA CYS A 182 -23.77 -8.85 -25.46
C CYS A 182 -24.13 -10.19 -24.81
N TYR A 183 -24.52 -10.19 -23.54
CA TYR A 183 -24.89 -11.40 -22.80
C TYR A 183 -26.33 -11.28 -22.31
N PRO A 184 -27.32 -11.59 -23.19
CA PRO A 184 -28.71 -11.51 -22.80
C PRO A 184 -29.00 -12.47 -21.66
N THR A 185 -29.41 -11.91 -20.53
CA THR A 185 -29.94 -12.73 -19.43
C THR A 185 -31.26 -13.28 -19.85
N GLU A 186 -31.37 -14.59 -19.90
CA GLU A 186 -32.70 -15.22 -19.96
C GLU A 186 -33.55 -14.75 -18.78
N LYS A 187 -34.74 -14.27 -19.09
CA LYS A 187 -35.72 -13.81 -18.08
C LYS A 187 -36.42 -15.00 -17.45
#